data_6bcbf4ecdd6e31ec39e5df93f3224812
#
_entry.id   6bcbf4ecdd6e31ec39e5df93f3224812
#
_cell.length_a   1.000
_cell.length_b   1.000
_cell.length_c   1.000
_cell.angle_alpha   90.00
_cell.angle_beta   90.00
_cell.angle_gamma   90.00
#
_symmetry.space_group_name_H-M   'P 1'
#
loop_
_entity.id
_entity.type
_entity.pdbx_description
1 polymer ?
#
loop_
_entity_poly.entity_id
_entity_poly.type
_entity_poly.pdbx_seq_one_letter_code
_entity_poly.pdbx_strand_id
1 'polypeptide(L)'
;VGKNTFFSIVQQALSKDNCAVINPIEAIDKAKGFLEHQLVLIDEIKLDGDYKKKVSTLNNMKPMMTNEDHRIRPLFHNWKDIYSTCCFMLFTNHKDALAVDVNEARYTMIDIAKTRDQMGGDDFFSFFWTPEGKLIEGVSNAVKWFLTNREISNNFNPKSISLKTKFLETMSEEGGHPMLKDIKPLFNERATPFHQTVISIQDAFDWLKINKKIPGRINDLADVLTKLGCERVGEVKHKKTSRKPTMWLLRNQDFFCDKSMTSICNEYWLPTDEATYGPIWNMSSGDISMVNNKLKELDAYEEFLEVSPGEDPEEDFETIRRTRKKEGNS
;
A
#
# COMPACT_ATOMS: atom_id res chain seq x y z
N VAL A 1 24.66 0.99 0.61
CA VAL A 1 26.06 0.68 0.28
C VAL A 1 26.18 -0.81 0.01
N GLY A 2 27.07 -1.25 -0.93
CA GLY A 2 27.37 -2.66 -1.20
C GLY A 2 26.35 -3.43 -2.05
N LYS A 3 25.27 -2.83 -2.53
CA LYS A 3 24.25 -3.50 -3.38
C LYS A 3 24.88 -4.13 -4.63
N ASN A 4 25.69 -3.37 -5.36
CA ASN A 4 26.36 -3.85 -6.57
C ASN A 4 27.40 -4.90 -6.28
N THR A 5 28.14 -4.82 -5.15
CA THR A 5 29.05 -5.87 -4.70
C THR A 5 28.28 -7.17 -4.44
N PHE A 6 27.17 -7.10 -3.73
CA PHE A 6 26.32 -8.24 -3.48
C PHE A 6 25.83 -8.90 -4.78
N PHE A 7 25.30 -8.11 -5.73
CA PHE A 7 24.90 -8.63 -7.02
C PHE A 7 26.06 -9.27 -7.79
N SER A 8 27.23 -8.62 -7.82
CA SER A 8 28.41 -9.15 -8.53
C SER A 8 28.86 -10.51 -7.99
N ILE A 9 28.79 -10.69 -6.67
CA ILE A 9 29.09 -11.98 -6.02
C ILE A 9 28.09 -13.04 -6.46
N VAL A 10 26.79 -12.74 -6.39
CA VAL A 10 25.72 -13.68 -6.77
C VAL A 10 25.79 -13.99 -8.27
N GLN A 11 26.00 -12.98 -9.11
CA GLN A 11 26.13 -13.15 -10.56
C GLN A 11 27.31 -14.09 -10.91
N GLN A 12 28.44 -13.95 -10.25
CA GLN A 12 29.57 -14.82 -10.50
C GLN A 12 29.35 -16.24 -9.95
N ALA A 13 28.65 -16.36 -8.81
CA ALA A 13 28.28 -17.68 -8.25
C ALA A 13 27.30 -18.45 -9.13
N LEU A 14 26.34 -17.77 -9.78
CA LEU A 14 25.35 -18.36 -10.69
C LEU A 14 25.84 -18.52 -12.13
N SER A 15 26.93 -17.90 -12.52
CA SER A 15 27.40 -17.61 -13.89
C SER A 15 26.74 -16.38 -14.50
N LYS A 16 27.57 -15.60 -15.20
CA LYS A 16 27.08 -14.36 -15.88
C LYS A 16 25.99 -14.65 -16.91
N ASP A 17 26.08 -15.79 -17.60
CA ASP A 17 25.12 -16.20 -18.63
C ASP A 17 23.72 -16.49 -18.06
N ASN A 18 23.63 -16.78 -16.77
CA ASN A 18 22.37 -17.00 -16.07
C ASN A 18 21.77 -15.73 -15.47
N CYS A 19 22.40 -14.58 -15.67
CA CYS A 19 22.00 -13.31 -15.09
C CYS A 19 21.85 -12.24 -16.15
N ALA A 20 20.81 -11.42 -16.03
CA ALA A 20 20.61 -10.24 -16.86
C ALA A 20 20.61 -8.97 -15.99
N VAL A 21 20.99 -7.84 -16.58
CA VAL A 21 20.86 -6.51 -15.97
C VAL A 21 19.99 -5.64 -16.87
N ILE A 22 19.00 -5.01 -16.28
CA ILE A 22 18.10 -4.07 -16.95
C ILE A 22 18.32 -2.70 -16.36
N ASN A 23 18.60 -1.73 -17.20
CA ASN A 23 18.68 -0.32 -16.87
C ASN A 23 18.39 0.51 -18.14
N PRO A 24 17.44 1.43 -18.14
CA PRO A 24 16.51 1.75 -17.05
C PRO A 24 15.34 0.74 -16.93
N ILE A 25 14.57 0.82 -15.84
CA ILE A 25 13.43 -0.07 -15.58
C ILE A 25 12.38 -0.05 -16.71
N GLU A 26 12.26 1.04 -17.45
CA GLU A 26 11.36 1.16 -18.60
C GLU A 26 11.70 0.18 -19.73
N ALA A 27 12.91 -0.35 -19.77
CA ALA A 27 13.30 -1.35 -20.76
C ALA A 27 12.56 -2.69 -20.57
N ILE A 28 11.96 -2.91 -19.40
CA ILE A 28 11.21 -4.12 -19.06
C ILE A 28 10.02 -4.38 -20.00
N ASP A 29 9.44 -3.31 -20.55
CA ASP A 29 8.29 -3.42 -21.46
C ASP A 29 8.67 -3.70 -22.90
N LYS A 30 9.93 -3.47 -23.28
CA LYS A 30 10.35 -3.47 -24.69
C LYS A 30 10.82 -4.84 -25.18
N ALA A 31 11.53 -5.58 -24.36
CA ALA A 31 12.06 -6.89 -24.74
C ALA A 31 12.11 -7.81 -23.52
N LYS A 32 11.37 -8.90 -23.56
CA LYS A 32 11.24 -9.82 -22.42
C LYS A 32 12.25 -11.00 -22.47
N GLY A 33 13.30 -10.91 -23.30
CA GLY A 33 14.35 -11.94 -23.41
C GLY A 33 15.09 -12.20 -22.09
N PHE A 34 15.10 -11.21 -21.18
CA PHE A 34 15.69 -11.37 -19.85
C PHE A 34 14.98 -12.45 -19.00
N LEU A 35 13.74 -12.82 -19.31
CA LEU A 35 13.00 -13.88 -18.61
C LEU A 35 13.58 -15.29 -18.84
N GLU A 36 14.53 -15.42 -19.77
CA GLU A 36 15.27 -16.66 -19.97
C GLU A 36 16.42 -16.86 -18.98
N HIS A 37 16.73 -15.82 -18.17
CA HIS A 37 17.78 -15.89 -17.16
C HIS A 37 17.20 -16.27 -15.79
N GLN A 38 18.04 -16.82 -14.94
CA GLN A 38 17.63 -17.19 -13.58
C GLN A 38 17.51 -15.99 -12.65
N LEU A 39 18.35 -14.97 -12.85
CA LEU A 39 18.36 -13.77 -12.05
C LEU A 39 18.40 -12.52 -12.92
N VAL A 40 17.48 -11.60 -12.67
CA VAL A 40 17.44 -10.31 -13.34
C VAL A 40 17.63 -9.19 -12.31
N LEU A 41 18.70 -8.42 -12.46
CA LEU A 41 18.90 -7.18 -11.73
C LEU A 41 18.24 -6.03 -12.48
N ILE A 42 17.45 -5.24 -11.76
CA ILE A 42 17.01 -3.92 -12.20
C ILE A 42 17.72 -2.92 -11.28
N ASP A 43 18.73 -2.24 -11.85
CA ASP A 43 19.57 -1.32 -11.08
C ASP A 43 19.04 0.12 -11.18
N GLU A 44 19.30 0.89 -10.13
CA GLU A 44 18.98 2.32 -10.00
C GLU A 44 17.52 2.65 -10.34
N ILE A 45 16.57 1.92 -9.71
CA ILE A 45 15.17 2.22 -9.91
C ILE A 45 14.87 3.60 -9.36
N LYS A 46 14.58 4.51 -10.26
CA LYS A 46 14.03 5.82 -9.98
C LYS A 46 12.98 6.14 -11.03
N LEU A 47 11.73 5.94 -10.69
CA LEU A 47 10.62 6.37 -11.51
C LEU A 47 10.25 7.79 -11.10
N ASP A 48 10.70 8.77 -11.87
CA ASP A 48 10.48 10.18 -11.57
C ASP A 48 8.98 10.51 -11.50
N GLY A 49 8.59 11.06 -10.35
CA GLY A 49 7.42 11.91 -10.10
C GLY A 49 6.02 11.36 -10.37
N ASP A 50 5.78 10.53 -11.37
CA ASP A 50 4.42 10.10 -11.71
C ASP A 50 4.04 8.81 -11.00
N TYR A 51 3.20 8.95 -9.95
CA TYR A 51 2.62 7.82 -9.23
C TYR A 51 1.98 6.78 -10.17
N LYS A 52 1.29 7.21 -11.22
CA LYS A 52 0.65 6.29 -12.18
C LYS A 52 1.68 5.45 -12.93
N LYS A 53 2.80 6.07 -13.31
CA LYS A 53 3.91 5.36 -13.95
C LYS A 53 4.51 4.32 -12.99
N LYS A 54 4.71 4.68 -11.70
CA LYS A 54 5.18 3.74 -10.66
C LYS A 54 4.24 2.54 -10.52
N VAL A 55 2.94 2.79 -10.43
CA VAL A 55 1.91 1.73 -10.34
C VAL A 55 1.87 0.87 -11.60
N SER A 56 1.89 1.50 -12.79
CA SER A 56 1.87 0.78 -14.06
C SER A 56 3.08 -0.16 -14.20
N THR A 57 4.27 0.33 -13.89
CA THR A 57 5.50 -0.48 -13.94
C THR A 57 5.41 -1.70 -13.04
N LEU A 58 4.96 -1.51 -11.78
CA LEU A 58 4.78 -2.63 -10.86
C LEU A 58 3.73 -3.63 -11.36
N ASN A 59 2.62 -3.15 -11.91
CA ASN A 59 1.58 -4.01 -12.44
C ASN A 59 2.07 -4.82 -13.66
N ASN A 60 2.94 -4.24 -14.49
CA ASN A 60 3.57 -4.94 -15.62
C ASN A 60 4.57 -6.00 -15.15
N MET A 61 5.23 -5.80 -14.00
CA MET A 61 6.15 -6.76 -13.42
C MET A 61 5.44 -7.96 -12.75
N LYS A 62 4.25 -7.75 -12.17
CA LYS A 62 3.53 -8.80 -11.43
C LYS A 62 3.35 -10.12 -12.22
N PRO A 63 2.88 -10.11 -13.46
CA PRO A 63 2.77 -11.34 -14.24
C PRO A 63 4.12 -12.03 -14.47
N MET A 64 5.20 -11.26 -14.60
CA MET A 64 6.54 -11.80 -14.81
C MET A 64 7.10 -12.53 -13.59
N MET A 65 6.62 -12.16 -12.39
CA MET A 65 7.01 -12.78 -11.12
C MET A 65 6.13 -13.96 -10.72
N THR A 66 4.89 -14.02 -11.24
CA THR A 66 3.91 -15.01 -10.79
C THR A 66 3.61 -16.10 -11.78
N ASN A 67 3.77 -15.83 -13.07
CA ASN A 67 3.52 -16.81 -14.12
C ASN A 67 4.81 -17.56 -14.46
N GLU A 68 4.71 -18.84 -14.66
CA GLU A 68 5.83 -19.69 -15.10
C GLU A 68 5.91 -19.71 -16.64
N ASP A 69 4.78 -19.62 -17.33
CA ASP A 69 4.71 -19.62 -18.78
C ASP A 69 4.60 -18.19 -19.33
N HIS A 70 5.51 -17.85 -20.23
CA HIS A 70 5.57 -16.57 -20.90
C HIS A 70 5.72 -16.71 -22.40
N ARG A 71 5.01 -15.85 -23.12
CA ARG A 71 5.20 -15.68 -24.55
C ARG A 71 6.05 -14.44 -24.79
N ILE A 72 7.24 -14.63 -25.35
CA ILE A 72 8.21 -13.57 -25.59
C ILE A 72 8.52 -13.43 -27.07
N ARG A 73 8.94 -12.25 -27.47
CA ARG A 73 9.42 -11.98 -28.82
C ARG A 73 10.78 -11.30 -28.75
N PRO A 74 11.90 -12.05 -28.85
CA PRO A 74 13.21 -11.44 -28.98
C PRO A 74 13.30 -10.56 -30.23
N LEU A 75 14.16 -9.55 -30.19
CA LEU A 75 14.36 -8.66 -31.32
C LEU A 75 14.75 -9.48 -32.57
N PHE A 76 14.07 -9.19 -33.68
CA PHE A 76 14.27 -9.84 -34.98
C PHE A 76 13.94 -11.36 -35.04
N HIS A 77 13.27 -11.90 -34.03
CA HIS A 77 12.85 -13.29 -33.97
C HIS A 77 11.32 -13.43 -33.92
N ASN A 78 10.85 -14.66 -34.19
CA ASN A 78 9.45 -15.03 -34.03
C ASN A 78 9.09 -15.13 -32.53
N TRP A 79 7.79 -15.10 -32.24
CA TRP A 79 7.27 -15.40 -30.91
C TRP A 79 7.69 -16.81 -30.47
N LYS A 80 8.08 -16.92 -29.22
CA LYS A 80 8.34 -18.21 -28.59
C LYS A 80 7.72 -18.25 -27.19
N ASP A 81 7.27 -19.43 -26.81
CA ASP A 81 6.80 -19.70 -25.46
C ASP A 81 7.99 -20.22 -24.64
N ILE A 82 8.15 -19.71 -23.44
CA ILE A 82 9.22 -20.08 -22.52
C ILE A 82 8.64 -20.40 -21.15
N TYR A 83 9.28 -21.34 -20.45
CA TYR A 83 9.09 -21.56 -19.03
C TYR A 83 10.14 -20.76 -18.28
N SER A 84 9.68 -19.81 -17.44
CA SER A 84 10.59 -18.90 -16.73
C SER A 84 10.65 -19.24 -15.24
N THR A 85 11.86 -19.37 -14.74
CA THR A 85 12.19 -19.47 -13.32
C THR A 85 12.88 -18.20 -12.82
N CYS A 86 12.67 -17.10 -13.51
CA CYS A 86 13.36 -15.84 -13.28
C CYS A 86 13.03 -15.23 -11.89
N CYS A 87 14.07 -14.93 -11.14
CA CYS A 87 13.99 -14.13 -9.93
C CYS A 87 14.43 -12.69 -10.22
N PHE A 88 13.74 -11.72 -9.61
CA PHE A 88 14.07 -10.30 -9.77
C PHE A 88 14.75 -9.76 -8.52
N MET A 89 15.80 -8.98 -8.73
CA MET A 89 16.49 -8.21 -7.72
C MET A 89 16.44 -6.74 -8.11
N LEU A 90 15.87 -5.91 -7.26
CA LEU A 90 15.61 -4.50 -7.54
C LEU A 90 16.46 -3.64 -6.60
N PHE A 91 17.28 -2.78 -7.17
CA PHE A 91 18.11 -1.86 -6.40
C PHE A 91 17.63 -0.42 -6.54
N THR A 92 17.55 0.27 -5.42
CA THR A 92 17.24 1.69 -5.39
C THR A 92 17.95 2.37 -4.21
N ASN A 93 18.22 3.65 -4.34
CA ASN A 93 18.63 4.55 -3.26
C ASN A 93 17.46 5.43 -2.77
N HIS A 94 16.29 5.27 -3.35
CA HIS A 94 15.13 6.12 -3.11
C HIS A 94 14.02 5.32 -2.42
N LYS A 95 13.56 5.79 -1.28
CA LYS A 95 12.46 5.18 -0.54
C LYS A 95 11.11 5.31 -1.25
N ASP A 96 10.98 6.30 -2.12
CA ASP A 96 9.79 6.55 -2.94
C ASP A 96 9.90 5.98 -4.36
N ALA A 97 10.90 5.14 -4.65
CA ALA A 97 11.16 4.62 -5.99
C ALA A 97 9.98 3.86 -6.60
N LEU A 98 9.24 3.12 -5.79
CA LEU A 98 8.14 2.26 -6.19
C LEU A 98 6.88 2.57 -5.38
N ALA A 99 5.73 2.48 -6.02
CA ALA A 99 4.42 2.60 -5.36
C ALA A 99 3.94 1.23 -4.85
N VAL A 100 4.66 0.66 -3.89
CA VAL A 100 4.36 -0.65 -3.32
C VAL A 100 3.28 -0.52 -2.24
N ASP A 101 2.32 -1.44 -2.23
CA ASP A 101 1.35 -1.56 -1.14
C ASP A 101 1.93 -2.36 0.02
N VAL A 102 1.58 -2.00 1.26
CA VAL A 102 2.01 -2.71 2.48
C VAL A 102 1.57 -4.18 2.51
N ASN A 103 0.49 -4.50 1.78
CA ASN A 103 -0.03 -5.87 1.65
C ASN A 103 0.48 -6.61 0.42
N GLU A 104 1.42 -6.01 -0.33
CA GLU A 104 1.99 -6.66 -1.50
C GLU A 104 2.90 -7.83 -1.09
N ALA A 105 2.48 -9.04 -1.46
CA ALA A 105 3.10 -10.28 -1.01
C ALA A 105 4.32 -10.73 -1.83
N ARG A 106 4.58 -10.10 -2.99
CA ARG A 106 5.60 -10.55 -3.95
C ARG A 106 6.97 -9.97 -3.70
N TYR A 107 7.05 -8.89 -2.93
CA TYR A 107 8.31 -8.16 -2.71
C TYR A 107 8.82 -8.35 -1.30
N THR A 108 10.04 -8.85 -1.16
CA THR A 108 10.79 -8.79 0.10
C THR A 108 11.66 -7.53 0.06
N MET A 109 11.37 -6.57 0.90
CA MET A 109 12.09 -5.30 0.97
C MET A 109 13.15 -5.36 2.06
N ILE A 110 14.41 -5.07 1.68
CA ILE A 110 15.56 -5.09 2.59
C ILE A 110 16.20 -3.71 2.55
N ASP A 111 16.35 -3.09 3.72
CA ASP A 111 17.10 -1.85 3.90
C ASP A 111 18.51 -2.18 4.37
N ILE A 112 19.49 -1.62 3.66
CA ILE A 112 20.90 -1.64 4.10
C ILE A 112 21.16 -0.32 4.80
N ALA A 113 20.80 -0.26 6.09
CA ALA A 113 20.85 0.96 6.89
C ALA A 113 22.27 1.46 7.19
N LYS A 114 23.31 0.63 6.97
CA LYS A 114 24.70 0.99 7.27
C LYS A 114 25.33 1.80 6.14
N THR A 115 26.07 2.84 6.52
CA THR A 115 26.94 3.59 5.62
C THR A 115 28.22 2.79 5.30
N ARG A 116 29.01 3.23 4.31
CA ARG A 116 30.30 2.61 3.96
C ARG A 116 31.24 2.53 5.17
N ASP A 117 31.34 3.62 5.91
CA ASP A 117 32.24 3.71 7.08
C ASP A 117 31.78 2.80 8.22
N GLN A 118 30.49 2.71 8.46
CA GLN A 118 29.92 1.79 9.45
C GLN A 118 30.08 0.31 9.09
N MET A 119 30.36 0.00 7.82
CA MET A 119 30.67 -1.36 7.36
C MET A 119 32.17 -1.67 7.42
N GLY A 120 33.03 -0.72 7.80
CA GLY A 120 34.48 -0.89 7.85
C GLY A 120 35.23 -0.25 6.68
N GLY A 121 34.53 0.59 5.89
CA GLY A 121 35.18 1.35 4.82
C GLY A 121 35.80 0.49 3.72
N ASP A 122 36.99 0.92 3.26
CA ASP A 122 37.67 0.24 2.18
C ASP A 122 38.24 -1.13 2.62
N ASP A 123 38.58 -1.28 3.90
CA ASP A 123 39.05 -2.56 4.45
C ASP A 123 37.99 -3.67 4.28
N PHE A 124 36.72 -3.37 4.56
CA PHE A 124 35.66 -4.33 4.36
C PHE A 124 35.50 -4.69 2.87
N PHE A 125 35.58 -3.71 1.98
CA PHE A 125 35.39 -3.97 0.54
C PHE A 125 36.58 -4.64 -0.10
N SER A 126 37.80 -4.52 0.47
CA SER A 126 38.99 -5.23 0.00
C SER A 126 38.89 -6.75 0.12
N PHE A 127 38.01 -7.27 0.98
CA PHE A 127 37.71 -8.73 1.02
C PHE A 127 37.03 -9.24 -0.25
N PHE A 128 36.39 -8.37 -1.01
CA PHE A 128 35.61 -8.75 -2.19
C PHE A 128 36.32 -8.39 -3.50
N TRP A 129 37.15 -7.35 -3.50
CA TRP A 129 37.69 -6.79 -4.71
C TRP A 129 39.21 -6.74 -4.69
N THR A 130 39.83 -7.10 -5.83
CA THR A 130 41.26 -6.85 -6.02
C THR A 130 41.55 -5.36 -6.21
N PRO A 131 42.81 -4.89 -6.07
CA PRO A 131 43.19 -3.49 -6.34
C PRO A 131 42.80 -3.04 -7.77
N GLU A 132 42.73 -3.95 -8.73
CA GLU A 132 42.37 -3.69 -10.12
C GLU A 132 40.84 -3.67 -10.33
N GLY A 133 40.03 -3.77 -9.26
CA GLY A 133 38.58 -3.72 -9.29
C GLY A 133 37.92 -5.01 -9.84
N LYS A 134 38.62 -6.14 -9.75
CA LYS A 134 38.03 -7.45 -10.08
C LYS A 134 37.53 -8.14 -8.83
N LEU A 135 36.38 -8.82 -8.93
CA LEU A 135 35.88 -9.63 -7.83
C LEU A 135 36.83 -10.81 -7.57
N ILE A 136 37.17 -11.04 -6.30
CA ILE A 136 38.03 -12.14 -5.89
C ILE A 136 37.28 -13.47 -6.10
N GLU A 137 37.83 -14.36 -6.91
CA GLU A 137 37.21 -15.65 -7.30
C GLU A 137 36.86 -16.52 -6.09
N GLY A 138 37.70 -16.54 -5.07
CA GLY A 138 37.43 -17.28 -3.83
C GLY A 138 36.13 -16.89 -3.12
N VAL A 139 35.69 -15.62 -3.24
CA VAL A 139 34.44 -15.15 -2.63
C VAL A 139 33.24 -15.77 -3.30
N SER A 140 33.17 -15.72 -4.64
CA SER A 140 32.04 -16.28 -5.37
C SER A 140 31.99 -17.80 -5.27
N ASN A 141 33.14 -18.45 -5.24
CA ASN A 141 33.22 -19.92 -5.05
C ASN A 141 32.74 -20.31 -3.64
N ALA A 142 33.06 -19.55 -2.60
CA ALA A 142 32.55 -19.76 -1.25
C ALA A 142 31.02 -19.59 -1.18
N VAL A 143 30.49 -18.54 -1.81
CA VAL A 143 29.04 -18.31 -1.88
C VAL A 143 28.35 -19.41 -2.69
N LYS A 144 28.89 -19.80 -3.83
CA LYS A 144 28.38 -20.92 -4.62
C LYS A 144 28.34 -22.20 -3.82
N TRP A 145 29.44 -22.54 -3.13
CA TRP A 145 29.52 -23.73 -2.27
C TRP A 145 28.44 -23.65 -1.16
N PHE A 146 28.31 -22.50 -0.46
CA PHE A 146 27.31 -22.34 0.57
C PHE A 146 25.91 -22.54 0.04
N LEU A 147 25.55 -21.92 -1.08
CA LEU A 147 24.22 -22.02 -1.67
C LEU A 147 23.90 -23.45 -2.14
N THR A 148 24.91 -24.17 -2.67
CA THR A 148 24.74 -25.55 -3.15
C THR A 148 24.59 -26.56 -2.01
N ASN A 149 25.28 -26.32 -0.88
CA ASN A 149 25.31 -27.27 0.24
C ASN A 149 24.35 -26.87 1.39
N ARG A 150 23.68 -25.70 1.30
CA ARG A 150 22.75 -25.27 2.32
C ARG A 150 21.52 -26.17 2.33
N GLU A 151 21.20 -26.74 3.47
CA GLU A 151 19.93 -27.39 3.70
C GLU A 151 18.79 -26.39 3.69
N ILE A 152 17.80 -26.64 2.84
CA ILE A 152 16.56 -25.86 2.81
C ILE A 152 15.62 -26.45 3.85
N SER A 153 15.12 -25.61 4.76
CA SER A 153 14.16 -26.04 5.76
C SER A 153 12.95 -26.73 5.14
N ASN A 154 12.52 -27.84 5.72
CA ASN A 154 11.31 -28.55 5.29
C ASN A 154 10.05 -27.70 5.34
N ASN A 155 10.07 -26.63 6.13
CA ASN A 155 8.97 -25.66 6.24
C ASN A 155 9.09 -24.52 5.23
N PHE A 156 10.12 -24.50 4.37
CA PHE A 156 10.28 -23.47 3.35
C PHE A 156 9.22 -23.63 2.27
N ASN A 157 8.41 -22.62 2.10
CA ASN A 157 7.43 -22.52 1.02
C ASN A 157 7.80 -21.36 0.09
N PRO A 158 8.26 -21.62 -1.14
CA PRO A 158 8.62 -20.57 -2.08
C PRO A 158 7.44 -19.70 -2.53
N LYS A 159 6.21 -20.18 -2.32
CA LYS A 159 4.97 -19.45 -2.61
C LYS A 159 4.39 -18.75 -1.37
N SER A 160 5.11 -18.73 -0.25
CA SER A 160 4.66 -18.02 0.96
C SER A 160 4.67 -16.52 0.73
N ILE A 161 3.79 -15.83 1.48
CA ILE A 161 3.73 -14.39 1.50
C ILE A 161 5.07 -13.84 2.02
N SER A 162 5.59 -12.83 1.34
CA SER A 162 6.80 -12.11 1.75
C SER A 162 6.66 -11.52 3.15
N LEU A 163 7.77 -11.49 3.88
CA LEU A 163 7.80 -10.88 5.20
C LEU A 163 7.53 -9.37 5.11
N LYS A 164 6.61 -8.89 5.94
CA LYS A 164 6.39 -7.46 6.12
C LYS A 164 7.57 -6.88 6.89
N THR A 165 8.32 -6.00 6.24
CA THR A 165 9.46 -5.31 6.86
C THR A 165 9.09 -3.86 7.12
N LYS A 166 9.73 -3.23 8.13
CA LYS A 166 9.58 -1.79 8.39
C LYS A 166 9.93 -0.94 7.16
N PHE A 167 10.85 -1.43 6.32
CA PHE A 167 11.22 -0.73 5.09
C PHE A 167 10.11 -0.78 4.06
N LEU A 168 9.38 -1.90 3.93
CA LEU A 168 8.18 -2.00 3.10
C LEU A 168 7.12 -0.97 3.52
N GLU A 169 6.87 -0.84 4.83
CA GLU A 169 5.95 0.16 5.37
C GLU A 169 6.38 1.58 4.99
N THR A 170 7.66 1.91 5.20
CA THR A 170 8.22 3.22 4.81
C THR A 170 8.08 3.47 3.31
N MET A 171 8.42 2.50 2.46
CA MET A 171 8.26 2.64 1.00
C MET A 171 6.79 2.79 0.58
N SER A 172 5.88 2.08 1.23
CA SER A 172 4.44 2.22 0.98
C SER A 172 3.93 3.62 1.33
N GLU A 173 4.44 4.21 2.40
CA GLU A 173 4.08 5.57 2.80
C GLU A 173 4.71 6.64 1.89
N GLU A 174 6.00 6.52 1.60
CA GLU A 174 6.73 7.53 0.80
C GLU A 174 6.44 7.42 -0.70
N GLY A 175 6.32 6.20 -1.23
CA GLY A 175 6.00 5.91 -2.63
C GLY A 175 4.50 5.89 -2.93
N GLY A 176 3.66 6.06 -1.93
CA GLY A 176 2.21 6.03 -2.02
C GLY A 176 1.62 7.17 -2.85
N HIS A 177 0.29 7.14 -2.98
CA HIS A 177 -0.42 8.19 -3.72
C HIS A 177 -0.12 9.57 -3.11
N PRO A 178 0.30 10.59 -3.88
CA PRO A 178 0.68 11.91 -3.34
C PRO A 178 -0.39 12.51 -2.42
N MET A 179 -1.66 12.43 -2.83
CA MET A 179 -2.80 12.91 -2.06
C MET A 179 -2.98 12.17 -0.72
N LEU A 180 -2.48 10.94 -0.57
CA LEU A 180 -2.59 10.17 0.67
C LEU A 180 -1.85 10.85 1.82
N LYS A 181 -0.69 11.47 1.55
CA LYS A 181 0.10 12.18 2.57
C LYS A 181 -0.68 13.35 3.17
N ASP A 182 -1.48 14.04 2.35
CA ASP A 182 -2.27 15.19 2.79
C ASP A 182 -3.59 14.76 3.46
N ILE A 183 -4.17 13.65 3.01
CA ILE A 183 -5.48 13.19 3.47
C ILE A 183 -5.39 12.33 4.72
N LYS A 184 -4.39 11.44 4.84
CA LYS A 184 -4.25 10.50 5.98
C LYS A 184 -4.27 11.21 7.35
N PRO A 185 -3.56 12.33 7.57
CA PRO A 185 -3.67 13.08 8.82
C PRO A 185 -5.09 13.59 9.08
N LEU A 186 -5.72 14.23 8.08
CA LEU A 186 -7.08 14.76 8.21
C LEU A 186 -8.11 13.65 8.50
N PHE A 187 -7.93 12.49 7.88
CA PHE A 187 -8.78 11.33 8.09
C PHE A 187 -8.64 10.76 9.50
N ASN A 188 -7.41 10.60 10.00
CA ASN A 188 -7.13 10.06 11.33
C ASN A 188 -7.60 11.01 12.44
N GLU A 189 -7.42 12.33 12.24
CA GLU A 189 -7.85 13.36 13.18
C GLU A 189 -9.37 13.65 13.09
N ARG A 190 -10.07 12.97 12.19
CA ARG A 190 -11.49 13.27 11.88
C ARG A 190 -11.74 14.74 11.59
N ALA A 191 -10.74 15.37 10.97
CA ALA A 191 -10.87 16.76 10.55
C ALA A 191 -11.77 16.87 9.31
N THR A 192 -12.39 18.04 9.12
CA THR A 192 -13.17 18.32 7.90
C THR A 192 -12.31 18.10 6.64
N PRO A 193 -12.83 17.37 5.62
CA PRO A 193 -14.21 16.91 5.43
C PRO A 193 -14.51 15.50 5.97
N PHE A 194 -13.60 14.85 6.69
CA PHE A 194 -13.67 13.44 7.10
C PHE A 194 -14.20 13.23 8.53
N HIS A 195 -14.88 14.20 9.08
CA HIS A 195 -15.46 14.14 10.43
C HIS A 195 -16.73 13.27 10.52
N GLN A 196 -17.40 13.03 9.39
CA GLN A 196 -18.61 12.20 9.31
C GLN A 196 -18.27 10.75 8.99
N THR A 197 -19.20 9.85 9.32
CA THR A 197 -19.09 8.42 8.96
C THR A 197 -19.39 8.18 7.48
N VAL A 198 -20.34 8.92 6.92
CA VAL A 198 -20.71 8.87 5.49
C VAL A 198 -20.50 10.23 4.86
N ILE A 199 -19.86 10.28 3.71
CA ILE A 199 -19.61 11.53 2.99
C ILE A 199 -19.97 11.43 1.50
N SER A 200 -20.20 12.57 0.87
CA SER A 200 -20.17 12.72 -0.57
C SER A 200 -18.73 12.96 -1.01
N ILE A 201 -18.23 12.10 -1.90
CA ILE A 201 -16.85 12.26 -2.39
C ILE A 201 -16.68 13.57 -3.18
N GLN A 202 -17.72 14.02 -3.91
CA GLN A 202 -17.65 15.27 -4.66
C GLN A 202 -17.50 16.46 -3.72
N ASP A 203 -18.34 16.54 -2.69
CA ASP A 203 -18.31 17.64 -1.74
C ASP A 203 -17.00 17.65 -0.93
N ALA A 204 -16.52 16.47 -0.53
CA ALA A 204 -15.24 16.35 0.15
C ALA A 204 -14.07 16.80 -0.75
N PHE A 205 -14.09 16.42 -2.02
CA PHE A 205 -13.06 16.82 -2.98
C PHE A 205 -13.07 18.33 -3.24
N ASP A 206 -14.25 18.92 -3.43
CA ASP A 206 -14.39 20.35 -3.64
C ASP A 206 -13.90 21.14 -2.41
N TRP A 207 -14.22 20.66 -1.21
CA TRP A 207 -13.71 21.26 0.02
C TRP A 207 -12.18 21.20 0.12
N LEU A 208 -11.59 20.03 -0.14
CA LEU A 208 -10.13 19.85 -0.12
C LEU A 208 -9.42 20.74 -1.14
N LYS A 209 -10.00 20.87 -2.33
CA LYS A 209 -9.47 21.73 -3.39
C LYS A 209 -9.50 23.22 -2.99
N ILE A 210 -10.58 23.68 -2.39
CA ILE A 210 -10.76 25.08 -2.02
C ILE A 210 -9.93 25.43 -0.78
N ASN A 211 -10.03 24.63 0.29
CA ASN A 211 -9.49 24.99 1.59
C ASN A 211 -8.06 24.50 1.83
N LYS A 212 -7.67 23.37 1.23
CA LYS A 212 -6.34 22.80 1.41
C LYS A 212 -5.49 22.89 0.15
N LYS A 213 -6.06 23.33 -0.98
CA LYS A 213 -5.39 23.43 -2.29
C LYS A 213 -4.74 22.10 -2.73
N ILE A 214 -5.31 20.98 -2.32
CA ILE A 214 -4.80 19.65 -2.66
C ILE A 214 -5.04 19.41 -4.16
N PRO A 215 -3.98 19.18 -4.95
CA PRO A 215 -4.11 18.92 -6.38
C PRO A 215 -4.61 17.50 -6.64
N GLY A 216 -5.24 17.29 -7.80
CA GLY A 216 -5.66 15.96 -8.23
C GLY A 216 -7.07 15.96 -8.81
N ARG A 217 -7.61 14.77 -8.97
CA ARG A 217 -8.96 14.50 -9.49
C ARG A 217 -9.77 13.73 -8.46
N ILE A 218 -11.09 13.77 -8.60
CA ILE A 218 -12.01 13.04 -7.72
C ILE A 218 -11.72 11.52 -7.66
N ASN A 219 -11.26 10.94 -8.77
CA ASN A 219 -10.87 9.53 -8.80
C ASN A 219 -9.61 9.26 -7.97
N ASP A 220 -8.70 10.23 -7.88
CA ASP A 220 -7.51 10.13 -7.04
C ASP A 220 -7.91 10.12 -5.54
N LEU A 221 -8.95 10.87 -5.16
CA LEU A 221 -9.53 10.81 -3.81
C LEU A 221 -10.22 9.46 -3.55
N ALA A 222 -10.96 8.93 -4.53
CA ALA A 222 -11.58 7.60 -4.41
C ALA A 222 -10.53 6.50 -4.18
N ASP A 223 -9.41 6.55 -4.91
CA ASP A 223 -8.30 5.60 -4.73
C ASP A 223 -7.67 5.72 -3.34
N VAL A 224 -7.55 6.94 -2.81
CA VAL A 224 -7.04 7.19 -1.45
C VAL A 224 -8.01 6.67 -0.39
N LEU A 225 -9.31 6.95 -0.52
CA LEU A 225 -10.32 6.45 0.41
C LEU A 225 -10.37 4.91 0.44
N THR A 226 -10.27 4.27 -0.72
CA THR A 226 -10.17 2.80 -0.80
C THR A 226 -8.95 2.28 -0.04
N LYS A 227 -7.79 2.94 -0.16
CA LYS A 227 -6.57 2.57 0.57
C LYS A 227 -6.67 2.79 2.07
N LEU A 228 -7.49 3.73 2.50
CA LEU A 228 -7.79 3.98 3.92
C LEU A 228 -8.84 3.01 4.49
N GLY A 229 -9.27 2.03 3.70
CA GLY A 229 -10.26 1.03 4.11
C GLY A 229 -11.70 1.52 4.02
N CYS A 230 -11.96 2.65 3.36
CA CYS A 230 -13.31 3.18 3.18
C CYS A 230 -14.06 2.42 2.08
N GLU A 231 -15.37 2.36 2.19
CA GLU A 231 -16.22 1.61 1.28
C GLU A 231 -17.11 2.54 0.44
N ARG A 232 -17.20 2.25 -0.86
CA ARG A 232 -18.11 2.97 -1.75
C ARG A 232 -19.53 2.46 -1.57
N VAL A 233 -20.42 3.27 -1.02
CA VAL A 233 -21.84 2.94 -0.83
C VAL A 233 -22.59 2.97 -2.16
N GLY A 234 -22.33 3.95 -3.02
CA GLY A 234 -22.97 4.09 -4.33
C GLY A 234 -23.53 5.48 -4.57
N GLU A 235 -24.38 5.60 -5.59
CA GLU A 235 -25.03 6.85 -5.96
C GLU A 235 -26.42 6.91 -5.34
N VAL A 236 -26.68 7.93 -4.52
CA VAL A 236 -27.98 8.13 -3.88
C VAL A 236 -28.56 9.47 -4.29
N LYS A 237 -29.81 9.44 -4.79
CA LYS A 237 -30.51 10.67 -5.16
C LYS A 237 -30.89 11.45 -3.90
N HIS A 238 -30.42 12.68 -3.80
CA HIS A 238 -30.80 13.56 -2.72
C HIS A 238 -32.29 13.89 -2.81
N LYS A 239 -33.02 13.82 -1.69
CA LYS A 239 -34.50 13.97 -1.68
C LYS A 239 -34.98 15.34 -2.17
N LYS A 240 -34.23 16.41 -1.89
CA LYS A 240 -34.60 17.80 -2.21
C LYS A 240 -33.88 18.40 -3.41
N THR A 241 -32.77 17.75 -3.87
CA THR A 241 -31.99 18.23 -5.03
C THR A 241 -31.97 17.18 -6.12
N SER A 242 -31.76 17.59 -7.37
CA SER A 242 -31.60 16.64 -8.49
C SER A 242 -30.27 15.92 -8.50
N ARG A 243 -29.38 16.21 -7.55
CA ARG A 243 -28.03 15.66 -7.48
C ARG A 243 -28.05 14.18 -7.08
N LYS A 244 -27.15 13.40 -7.65
CA LYS A 244 -26.87 12.02 -7.31
C LYS A 244 -25.41 11.89 -6.88
N PRO A 245 -25.06 12.32 -5.65
CA PRO A 245 -23.69 12.20 -5.19
C PRO A 245 -23.30 10.73 -5.01
N THR A 246 -22.04 10.42 -5.28
CA THR A 246 -21.45 9.14 -4.91
C THR A 246 -21.05 9.21 -3.44
N MET A 247 -21.65 8.32 -2.65
CA MET A 247 -21.47 8.26 -1.21
C MET A 247 -20.40 7.26 -0.82
N TRP A 248 -19.66 7.58 0.23
CA TRP A 248 -18.63 6.74 0.79
C TRP A 248 -18.83 6.57 2.28
N LEU A 249 -18.69 5.33 2.76
CA LEU A 249 -18.66 4.96 4.17
C LEU A 249 -17.20 4.97 4.62
N LEU A 250 -16.89 5.83 5.56
CA LEU A 250 -15.51 6.04 6.01
C LEU A 250 -15.13 5.13 7.19
N ARG A 251 -16.11 4.72 8.00
CA ARG A 251 -15.90 3.97 9.26
C ARG A 251 -17.10 3.10 9.56
N ASN A 252 -16.93 2.14 10.48
CA ASN A 252 -18.00 1.29 11.02
C ASN A 252 -18.71 0.47 9.94
N GLN A 253 -17.94 -0.12 9.00
CA GLN A 253 -18.50 -0.91 7.89
C GLN A 253 -19.36 -2.06 8.40
N ASP A 254 -18.91 -2.76 9.46
CA ASP A 254 -19.61 -3.92 10.02
C ASP A 254 -21.01 -3.55 10.56
N PHE A 255 -21.13 -2.36 11.18
CA PHE A 255 -22.42 -1.85 11.66
C PHE A 255 -23.42 -1.54 10.54
N PHE A 256 -22.93 -1.34 9.33
CA PHE A 256 -23.74 -0.96 8.17
C PHE A 256 -23.91 -2.07 7.14
N CYS A 257 -23.31 -3.24 7.32
CA CYS A 257 -23.30 -4.32 6.34
C CYS A 257 -24.72 -4.78 5.93
N ASP A 258 -25.68 -4.76 6.86
CA ASP A 258 -27.07 -5.19 6.61
C ASP A 258 -28.01 -4.03 6.27
N LYS A 259 -27.55 -2.79 6.26
CA LYS A 259 -28.37 -1.62 5.98
C LYS A 259 -28.46 -1.31 4.50
N SER A 260 -29.63 -0.92 4.04
CA SER A 260 -29.77 -0.45 2.66
C SER A 260 -28.98 0.84 2.44
N MET A 261 -28.47 1.02 1.21
CA MET A 261 -27.77 2.24 0.79
C MET A 261 -28.54 3.52 1.17
N THR A 262 -29.83 3.55 0.94
CA THR A 262 -30.68 4.71 1.28
C THR A 262 -30.76 4.92 2.78
N SER A 263 -30.81 3.84 3.57
CA SER A 263 -30.82 3.92 5.04
C SER A 263 -29.52 4.50 5.59
N ILE A 264 -28.38 4.01 5.10
CA ILE A 264 -27.05 4.53 5.47
C ILE A 264 -26.98 6.03 5.21
N CYS A 265 -27.34 6.45 4.01
CA CYS A 265 -27.28 7.87 3.64
C CYS A 265 -28.27 8.74 4.39
N ASN A 266 -29.46 8.27 4.69
CA ASN A 266 -30.45 9.04 5.46
C ASN A 266 -30.05 9.20 6.93
N GLU A 267 -29.28 8.27 7.49
CA GLU A 267 -28.87 8.32 8.89
C GLU A 267 -27.71 9.28 9.12
N TYR A 268 -26.75 9.35 8.16
CA TYR A 268 -25.50 10.10 8.33
C TYR A 268 -25.26 11.20 7.29
N TRP A 269 -25.84 11.04 6.10
CA TRP A 269 -25.79 12.04 5.06
C TRP A 269 -27.00 12.93 5.19
N LEU A 270 -26.80 14.02 5.72
CA LEU A 270 -27.71 15.11 5.71
C LEU A 270 -29.01 14.93 6.39
N PRO A 271 -29.20 15.82 7.20
CA PRO A 271 -30.45 16.12 7.76
C PRO A 271 -31.45 16.45 6.71
N THR A 272 -32.61 16.11 7.07
CA THR A 272 -33.83 16.42 6.34
C THR A 272 -34.09 17.92 6.24
N ASP A 273 -33.35 18.73 6.96
CA ASP A 273 -33.48 20.19 7.04
C ASP A 273 -32.23 20.90 6.52
N GLU A 274 -32.33 21.54 5.35
CA GLU A 274 -31.23 22.28 4.72
C GLU A 274 -30.75 23.47 5.55
N ALA A 275 -31.58 23.97 6.47
CA ALA A 275 -31.20 25.06 7.36
C ALA A 275 -30.20 24.63 8.44
N THR A 276 -30.21 23.35 8.80
CA THR A 276 -29.38 22.80 9.87
C THR A 276 -28.06 22.24 9.40
N TYR A 277 -28.02 21.69 8.16
CA TYR A 277 -26.82 21.03 7.63
C TYR A 277 -26.62 21.36 6.15
N GLY A 278 -25.90 22.38 5.90
CA GLY A 278 -25.43 22.72 4.56
C GLY A 278 -24.33 21.77 4.06
N PRO A 279 -23.68 22.08 2.95
CA PRO A 279 -22.47 21.41 2.54
C PRO A 279 -21.50 21.28 3.71
N ILE A 280 -20.67 20.20 3.72
CA ILE A 280 -19.72 19.91 4.82
C ILE A 280 -18.94 21.14 5.30
N TRP A 281 -18.53 22.00 4.36
CA TRP A 281 -17.79 23.23 4.66
C TRP A 281 -18.62 24.36 5.31
N ASN A 282 -19.95 24.23 5.34
CA ASN A 282 -20.82 25.19 6.00
C ASN A 282 -21.22 24.77 7.42
N MET A 283 -20.74 23.62 7.90
CA MET A 283 -21.00 23.18 9.26
C MET A 283 -20.30 24.09 10.27
N SER A 284 -21.02 24.46 11.33
CA SER A 284 -20.45 25.20 12.44
C SER A 284 -19.49 24.33 13.27
N SER A 285 -18.59 24.94 14.02
CA SER A 285 -17.72 24.21 14.96
C SER A 285 -18.51 23.41 15.99
N GLY A 286 -19.71 23.86 16.35
CA GLY A 286 -20.62 23.17 17.27
C GLY A 286 -21.19 21.89 16.66
N ASP A 287 -21.59 21.94 15.38
CA ASP A 287 -22.12 20.78 14.66
C ASP A 287 -21.05 19.73 14.47
N ILE A 288 -19.82 20.15 14.15
CA ILE A 288 -18.65 19.26 14.04
C ILE A 288 -18.36 18.59 15.39
N SER A 289 -18.43 19.35 16.49
CA SER A 289 -18.22 18.81 17.84
C SER A 289 -19.27 17.75 18.20
N MET A 290 -20.53 17.98 17.87
CA MET A 290 -21.64 17.05 18.13
C MET A 290 -21.47 15.76 17.33
N VAL A 291 -21.10 15.86 16.04
CA VAL A 291 -20.81 14.70 15.19
C VAL A 291 -19.61 13.92 15.73
N ASN A 292 -18.53 14.61 16.11
CA ASN A 292 -17.34 13.95 16.68
C ASN A 292 -17.64 13.25 18.01
N ASN A 293 -18.50 13.80 18.85
CA ASN A 293 -18.90 13.15 20.10
C ASN A 293 -19.73 11.88 19.81
N LYS A 294 -20.66 11.95 18.86
CA LYS A 294 -21.44 10.77 18.44
C LYS A 294 -20.55 9.68 17.84
N LEU A 295 -19.53 10.04 17.07
CA LEU A 295 -18.56 9.09 16.52
C LEU A 295 -17.70 8.45 17.61
N LYS A 296 -17.26 9.21 18.60
CA LYS A 296 -16.52 8.67 19.77
C LYS A 296 -17.36 7.71 20.59
N GLU A 297 -18.66 7.93 20.71
CA GLU A 297 -19.58 7.01 21.36
C GLU A 297 -19.69 5.68 20.60
N LEU A 298 -19.66 5.72 19.28
CA LEU A 298 -19.68 4.54 18.41
C LEU A 298 -18.35 3.75 18.49
N ASP A 299 -17.21 4.46 18.47
CA ASP A 299 -15.89 3.82 18.61
C ASP A 299 -15.70 3.19 20.00
N ALA A 300 -16.17 3.85 21.06
CA ALA A 300 -16.15 3.29 22.41
C ALA A 300 -17.01 1.99 22.51
N TYR A 301 -18.05 1.89 21.69
CA TYR A 301 -18.87 0.69 21.57
C TYR A 301 -18.13 -0.45 20.86
N GLU A 302 -17.38 -0.13 19.79
CA GLU A 302 -16.54 -1.12 19.10
C GLU A 302 -15.41 -1.63 20.00
N GLU A 303 -14.74 -0.73 20.74
CA GLU A 303 -13.68 -1.10 21.68
C GLU A 303 -14.22 -2.01 22.81
N PHE A 304 -15.46 -1.80 23.24
CA PHE A 304 -16.13 -2.67 24.22
C PHE A 304 -16.41 -4.08 23.64
N LEU A 305 -16.80 -4.19 22.38
CA LEU A 305 -17.03 -5.47 21.71
C LEU A 305 -15.73 -6.27 21.50
N GLU A 306 -14.60 -5.58 21.26
CA GLU A 306 -13.29 -6.22 21.09
C GLU A 306 -12.71 -6.76 22.43
N VAL A 307 -13.06 -6.16 23.55
CA VAL A 307 -12.51 -6.52 24.88
C VAL A 307 -13.25 -7.68 25.55
N SER A 308 -14.43 -8.06 25.07
CA SER A 308 -15.26 -9.14 25.68
C SER A 308 -15.51 -10.31 24.71
N PRO A 309 -14.52 -11.14 24.38
CA PRO A 309 -14.77 -12.34 23.60
C PRO A 309 -15.31 -13.43 24.55
N GLY A 310 -16.62 -13.59 24.62
CA GLY A 310 -17.22 -14.75 25.28
C GLY A 310 -18.54 -14.56 26.02
N GLU A 311 -19.05 -13.37 26.16
CA GLU A 311 -20.37 -13.14 26.74
C GLU A 311 -21.34 -12.61 25.69
N ASP A 312 -22.61 -13.10 25.73
CA ASP A 312 -23.61 -12.74 24.74
C ASP A 312 -23.93 -11.24 24.81
N PRO A 313 -23.65 -10.45 23.76
CA PRO A 313 -23.77 -8.98 23.83
C PRO A 313 -25.19 -8.47 24.10
N GLU A 314 -26.22 -9.29 23.85
CA GLU A 314 -27.62 -8.89 24.08
C GLU A 314 -28.01 -8.88 25.56
N GLU A 315 -27.45 -9.76 26.40
CA GLU A 315 -27.79 -9.80 27.83
C GLU A 315 -27.22 -8.60 28.61
N ASP A 316 -26.02 -8.15 28.27
CA ASP A 316 -25.39 -7.00 28.93
C ASP A 316 -26.03 -5.66 28.50
N PHE A 317 -26.50 -5.57 27.28
CA PHE A 317 -27.16 -4.36 26.75
C PHE A 317 -28.49 -4.04 27.45
N GLU A 318 -29.26 -5.06 27.79
CA GLU A 318 -30.49 -4.89 28.56
C GLU A 318 -30.20 -4.44 30.00
N THR A 319 -29.09 -4.90 30.58
CA THR A 319 -28.68 -4.55 31.94
C THR A 319 -28.20 -3.10 32.01
N ILE A 320 -27.41 -2.65 31.07
CA ILE A 320 -26.93 -1.25 30.96
C ILE A 320 -28.11 -0.30 30.68
N ARG A 321 -29.07 -0.68 29.86
CA ARG A 321 -30.30 0.12 29.61
C ARG A 321 -31.16 0.25 30.86
N ARG A 322 -31.23 -0.79 31.69
CA ARG A 322 -32.00 -0.77 32.94
C ARG A 322 -31.34 0.09 34.01
N THR A 323 -30.00 0.11 34.07
CA THR A 323 -29.25 0.91 35.03
C THR A 323 -29.35 2.42 34.69
N ARG A 324 -29.21 2.81 33.43
CA ARG A 324 -29.36 4.22 33.00
C ARG A 324 -30.80 4.76 33.16
N LYS A 325 -31.82 3.89 33.04
CA LYS A 325 -33.23 4.31 33.33
C LYS A 325 -33.49 4.53 34.82
N LYS A 326 -32.70 3.95 35.69
CA LYS A 326 -32.82 4.18 37.15
C LYS A 326 -32.11 5.44 37.63
N GLU A 327 -31.02 5.82 36.98
CA GLU A 327 -30.25 7.02 37.30
C GLU A 327 -30.82 8.32 36.70
N GLY A 328 -31.66 8.24 35.67
CA GLY A 328 -32.34 9.39 35.06
C GLY A 328 -33.65 9.80 35.70
N ASN A 329 -34.09 9.12 36.79
CA ASN A 329 -35.33 9.38 37.51
C ASN A 329 -35.12 9.61 39.02
N SER A 330 -33.92 10.04 39.42
CA SER A 330 -33.65 10.53 40.79
C SER A 330 -33.21 12.00 40.80
#